data_20af0116571ca04f19a675b3a78bc7ad
#
_entry.id   20af0116571ca04f19a675b3a78bc7ad
#
_cell.length_a   1.000
_cell.length_b   1.000
_cell.length_c   1.000
_cell.angle_alpha   90.00
_cell.angle_beta   90.00
_cell.angle_gamma   90.00
#
_symmetry.space_group_name_H-M   'P 1'
#
loop_
_entity.id
_entity.type
_entity.pdbx_description
1 polymer ?
#
loop_
_entity_poly.entity_id
_entity_poly.type
_entity_poly.pdbx_seq_one_letter_code
_entity_poly.pdbx_strand_id
1 'polypeptide(L)'
;MKTAIIGKKVGMTQIFDEAGKVVPVTVIEAGPCTVTGKMTKEKEGYEAIQLGYEDVAEKKLTKPEKGHLDKAGVGYKKHLKEFRLEDCASVNVGDVIKADTFKEGDKVDITGISKGHGYAGVIKRFGQGRTPTSHGGGPVHRHAGSMGSSTDPSRIFPGKKQAGHMGVDQVTVQNLDVVKVDPELNMIVVRGAIPGPKGGIVYILSLIHI
;
A
#
# COMPACT_ATOMS: atom_id res chain seq x y z
N MET A 1 -12.36 14.92 -8.55
CA MET A 1 -12.89 13.58 -8.23
C MET A 1 -11.79 12.74 -7.66
N LYS A 2 -11.96 12.16 -6.47
CA LYS A 2 -11.01 11.17 -5.93
C LYS A 2 -11.24 9.86 -6.67
N THR A 3 -10.22 9.37 -7.37
CA THR A 3 -10.25 8.08 -8.05
C THR A 3 -9.34 7.10 -7.35
N ALA A 4 -9.69 5.83 -7.38
CA ALA A 4 -8.91 4.77 -6.76
C ALA A 4 -8.78 3.58 -7.71
N ILE A 5 -7.64 2.90 -7.66
CA ILE A 5 -7.40 1.68 -8.43
C ILE A 5 -6.49 0.72 -7.65
N ILE A 6 -6.67 -0.57 -7.87
CA ILE A 6 -5.76 -1.59 -7.36
C ILE A 6 -4.75 -1.91 -8.46
N GLY A 7 -3.49 -2.01 -8.07
CA GLY A 7 -2.42 -2.37 -8.99
C GLY A 7 -1.41 -3.33 -8.40
N LYS A 8 -0.49 -3.77 -9.24
CA LYS A 8 0.59 -4.68 -8.90
C LYS A 8 1.93 -4.04 -9.25
N LYS A 9 2.84 -4.00 -8.29
CA LYS A 9 4.19 -3.46 -8.49
C LYS A 9 4.98 -4.34 -9.46
N VAL A 10 5.30 -3.82 -10.63
CA VAL A 10 6.13 -4.54 -11.63
C VAL A 10 7.60 -4.42 -11.27
N GLY A 11 8.08 -3.21 -10.96
CA GLY A 11 9.47 -2.97 -10.60
C GLY A 11 9.82 -1.49 -10.61
N MET A 12 11.12 -1.22 -10.46
CA MET A 12 11.65 0.14 -10.57
C MET A 12 12.60 0.24 -11.76
N THR A 13 12.60 1.38 -12.39
CA THR A 13 13.50 1.76 -13.47
C THR A 13 13.81 3.26 -13.38
N GLN A 14 14.46 3.80 -14.38
CA GLN A 14 14.69 5.22 -14.51
C GLN A 14 14.28 5.68 -15.92
N ILE A 15 13.85 6.90 -16.00
CA ILE A 15 13.57 7.61 -17.25
C ILE A 15 14.36 8.92 -17.25
N PHE A 16 14.52 9.51 -18.42
CA PHE A 16 15.18 10.80 -18.57
C PHE A 16 14.11 11.83 -18.91
N ASP A 17 14.20 13.00 -18.28
CA ASP A 17 13.37 14.13 -18.66
C ASP A 17 13.96 14.84 -19.90
N GLU A 18 13.28 15.85 -20.42
CA GLU A 18 13.70 16.61 -21.59
C GLU A 18 15.06 17.33 -21.38
N ALA A 19 15.40 17.62 -20.12
CA ALA A 19 16.68 18.22 -19.74
C ALA A 19 17.80 17.18 -19.54
N GLY A 20 17.54 15.89 -19.82
CA GLY A 20 18.50 14.79 -19.63
C GLY A 20 18.69 14.36 -18.18
N LYS A 21 17.88 14.87 -17.25
CA LYS A 21 17.95 14.50 -15.82
C LYS A 21 17.31 13.13 -15.58
N VAL A 22 17.98 12.30 -14.79
CA VAL A 22 17.48 10.99 -14.38
C VAL A 22 16.32 11.14 -13.39
N VAL A 23 15.20 10.53 -13.72
CA VAL A 23 14.02 10.44 -12.84
C VAL A 23 13.82 8.97 -12.45
N PRO A 24 14.02 8.59 -11.17
CA PRO A 24 13.75 7.24 -10.71
C PRO A 24 12.23 7.03 -10.67
N VAL A 25 11.77 5.92 -11.23
CA VAL A 25 10.34 5.62 -11.32
C VAL A 25 10.03 4.19 -10.94
N THR A 26 8.80 3.98 -10.47
CA THR A 26 8.22 2.67 -10.26
C THR A 26 7.10 2.45 -11.27
N VAL A 27 7.13 1.29 -11.92
CA VAL A 27 6.10 0.84 -12.85
C VAL A 27 5.09 -0.02 -12.09
N ILE A 28 3.81 0.31 -12.25
CA ILE A 28 2.68 -0.37 -11.62
C ILE A 28 1.72 -0.81 -12.74
N GLU A 29 1.36 -2.07 -12.77
CA GLU A 29 0.25 -2.60 -13.55
C GLU A 29 -1.04 -2.26 -12.79
N ALA A 30 -1.81 -1.29 -13.28
CA ALA A 30 -2.96 -0.71 -12.60
C ALA A 30 -4.27 -1.08 -13.31
N GLY A 31 -4.97 -2.04 -12.77
CA GLY A 31 -6.22 -2.56 -13.35
C GLY A 31 -6.00 -3.62 -14.42
N PRO A 32 -7.06 -4.00 -15.15
CA PRO A 32 -8.43 -3.55 -14.99
C PRO A 32 -9.06 -3.97 -13.67
N CYS A 33 -9.75 -3.05 -12.98
CA CYS A 33 -10.47 -3.32 -11.74
C CYS A 33 -11.98 -3.32 -12.00
N THR A 34 -12.68 -4.33 -11.54
CA THR A 34 -14.15 -4.40 -11.66
C THR A 34 -14.79 -3.96 -10.35
N VAL A 35 -15.83 -3.14 -10.42
CA VAL A 35 -16.62 -2.74 -9.26
C VAL A 35 -17.47 -3.93 -8.82
N THR A 36 -17.19 -4.47 -7.64
CA THR A 36 -17.87 -5.65 -7.08
C THR A 36 -18.96 -5.29 -6.07
N GLY A 37 -18.97 -4.06 -5.57
CA GLY A 37 -19.96 -3.62 -4.62
C GLY A 37 -19.99 -2.11 -4.47
N LYS A 38 -21.15 -1.59 -4.05
CA LYS A 38 -21.36 -0.17 -3.75
C LYS A 38 -22.03 -0.08 -2.39
N MET A 39 -21.39 0.61 -1.46
CA MET A 39 -21.88 0.89 -0.11
C MET A 39 -22.56 2.25 -0.12
N THR A 40 -23.74 2.31 0.51
CA THR A 40 -24.54 3.53 0.60
C THR A 40 -24.80 3.91 2.05
N LYS A 41 -24.99 5.20 2.31
CA LYS A 41 -25.28 5.71 3.66
C LYS A 41 -26.53 5.09 4.29
N GLU A 42 -27.51 4.75 3.45
CA GLU A 42 -28.81 4.22 3.92
C GLU A 42 -28.71 2.80 4.47
N LYS A 43 -27.83 1.96 3.88
CA LYS A 43 -27.68 0.55 4.25
C LYS A 43 -26.50 0.31 5.18
N GLU A 44 -25.32 0.82 4.82
CA GLU A 44 -24.05 0.56 5.51
C GLU A 44 -23.59 1.70 6.42
N GLY A 45 -24.24 2.88 6.33
CA GLY A 45 -23.89 4.06 7.12
C GLY A 45 -22.71 4.88 6.56
N TYR A 46 -22.10 4.46 5.46
CA TYR A 46 -21.02 5.20 4.77
C TYR A 46 -21.08 4.96 3.26
N GLU A 47 -20.40 5.83 2.50
CA GLU A 47 -20.29 5.70 1.05
C GLU A 47 -18.91 5.15 0.68
N ALA A 48 -18.89 4.07 -0.11
CA ALA A 48 -17.69 3.46 -0.63
C ALA A 48 -17.99 2.64 -1.88
N ILE A 49 -16.95 2.37 -2.68
CA ILE A 49 -16.98 1.38 -3.74
C ILE A 49 -16.02 0.24 -3.40
N GLN A 50 -16.41 -0.98 -3.70
CA GLN A 50 -15.54 -2.13 -3.61
C GLN A 50 -15.01 -2.50 -4.99
N LEU A 51 -13.69 -2.56 -5.13
CA LEU A 51 -13.00 -2.93 -6.36
C LEU A 51 -12.43 -4.34 -6.24
N GLY A 52 -12.59 -5.10 -7.33
CA GLY A 52 -11.98 -6.42 -7.51
C GLY A 52 -10.86 -6.40 -8.54
N TYR A 53 -9.72 -7.02 -8.22
CA TYR A 53 -8.55 -7.07 -9.07
C TYR A 53 -8.00 -8.50 -9.18
N GLU A 54 -7.39 -8.82 -10.33
CA GLU A 54 -6.82 -10.12 -10.71
C GLU A 54 -7.87 -11.25 -10.74
N ASP A 55 -8.15 -11.75 -11.93
CA ASP A 55 -9.08 -12.87 -12.11
C ASP A 55 -8.53 -14.15 -11.49
N VAL A 56 -9.42 -14.92 -10.89
CA VAL A 56 -9.06 -16.16 -10.21
C VAL A 56 -10.01 -17.28 -10.62
N ALA A 57 -9.44 -18.48 -10.78
CA ALA A 57 -10.26 -19.65 -11.08
C ALA A 57 -11.16 -20.00 -9.87
N GLU A 58 -12.39 -20.38 -10.14
CA GLU A 58 -13.41 -20.76 -9.15
C GLU A 58 -12.90 -21.71 -8.04
N LYS A 59 -12.04 -22.67 -8.42
CA LYS A 59 -11.48 -23.67 -7.50
C LYS A 59 -10.62 -23.09 -6.38
N LYS A 60 -10.13 -21.83 -6.52
CA LYS A 60 -9.26 -21.16 -5.55
C LYS A 60 -10.01 -20.29 -4.56
N LEU A 61 -11.32 -20.13 -4.72
CA LEU A 61 -12.16 -19.35 -3.83
C LEU A 61 -12.96 -20.23 -2.88
N THR A 62 -13.17 -19.73 -1.67
CA THR A 62 -14.05 -20.35 -0.68
C THR A 62 -15.53 -20.14 -1.06
N LYS A 63 -16.43 -20.98 -0.53
CA LYS A 63 -17.88 -20.84 -0.79
C LYS A 63 -18.44 -19.45 -0.44
N PRO A 64 -18.10 -18.83 0.71
CA PRO A 64 -18.58 -17.48 1.03
C PRO A 64 -18.11 -16.41 0.05
N GLU A 65 -16.84 -16.47 -0.39
CA GLU A 65 -16.28 -15.53 -1.37
C GLU A 65 -16.97 -15.63 -2.72
N LYS A 66 -17.26 -16.86 -3.18
CA LYS A 66 -18.06 -17.08 -4.40
C LYS A 66 -19.44 -16.45 -4.26
N GLY A 67 -20.18 -16.77 -3.19
CA GLY A 67 -21.52 -16.23 -2.97
C GLY A 67 -21.55 -14.69 -2.89
N HIS A 68 -20.48 -14.06 -2.40
CA HIS A 68 -20.36 -12.60 -2.41
C HIS A 68 -20.24 -12.05 -3.83
N LEU A 69 -19.40 -12.64 -4.67
CA LEU A 69 -19.18 -12.21 -6.05
C LEU A 69 -20.35 -12.58 -6.98
N ASP A 70 -20.97 -13.76 -6.78
CA ASP A 70 -22.16 -14.20 -7.50
C ASP A 70 -23.34 -13.26 -7.25
N LYS A 71 -23.51 -12.77 -6.00
CA LYS A 71 -24.53 -11.78 -5.66
C LYS A 71 -24.33 -10.47 -6.42
N ALA A 72 -23.09 -10.09 -6.67
CA ALA A 72 -22.74 -8.91 -7.44
C ALA A 72 -22.84 -9.12 -8.95
N GLY A 73 -22.96 -10.35 -9.43
CA GLY A 73 -23.04 -10.72 -10.86
C GLY A 73 -21.73 -10.45 -11.63
N VAL A 74 -20.60 -10.47 -10.93
CA VAL A 74 -19.27 -10.19 -11.50
C VAL A 74 -18.38 -11.42 -11.50
N GLY A 75 -17.37 -11.44 -12.36
CA GLY A 75 -16.37 -12.50 -12.41
C GLY A 75 -15.58 -12.63 -11.09
N TYR A 76 -15.04 -13.82 -10.85
CA TYR A 76 -14.27 -14.09 -9.62
C TYR A 76 -12.96 -13.31 -9.59
N LYS A 77 -12.78 -12.52 -8.52
CA LYS A 77 -11.60 -11.68 -8.29
C LYS A 77 -10.85 -12.14 -7.06
N LYS A 78 -9.52 -12.05 -7.12
CA LYS A 78 -8.64 -12.49 -6.04
C LYS A 78 -8.46 -11.46 -4.93
N HIS A 79 -8.41 -10.20 -5.30
CA HIS A 79 -8.19 -9.10 -4.36
C HIS A 79 -9.39 -8.17 -4.37
N LEU A 80 -10.01 -8.00 -3.22
CA LEU A 80 -11.11 -7.09 -2.99
C LEU A 80 -10.67 -5.99 -2.03
N LYS A 81 -10.99 -4.74 -2.34
CA LYS A 81 -10.70 -3.59 -1.47
C LYS A 81 -11.75 -2.52 -1.62
N GLU A 82 -12.17 -1.97 -0.49
CA GLU A 82 -13.09 -0.83 -0.43
C GLU A 82 -12.33 0.49 -0.43
N PHE A 83 -12.89 1.44 -1.17
CA PHE A 83 -12.39 2.81 -1.25
C PHE A 83 -13.53 3.77 -0.95
N ARG A 84 -13.31 4.65 0.02
CA ARG A 84 -14.24 5.75 0.34
C ARG A 84 -13.95 6.91 -0.59
N LEU A 85 -14.82 7.12 -1.55
CA LEU A 85 -14.73 8.20 -2.54
C LEU A 85 -15.88 9.18 -2.33
N GLU A 86 -15.69 10.42 -2.79
CA GLU A 86 -16.72 11.46 -2.66
C GLU A 86 -17.87 11.24 -3.65
N ASP A 87 -17.57 10.72 -4.86
CA ASP A 87 -18.52 10.53 -5.94
C ASP A 87 -18.82 9.03 -6.20
N CYS A 88 -19.23 8.31 -5.15
CA CYS A 88 -19.64 6.91 -5.33
C CYS A 88 -20.93 6.75 -6.16
N ALA A 89 -21.70 7.83 -6.33
CA ALA A 89 -22.99 7.78 -7.02
C ALA A 89 -22.86 7.48 -8.52
N SER A 90 -21.81 7.97 -9.16
CA SER A 90 -21.58 7.86 -10.61
C SER A 90 -21.12 6.48 -11.09
N VAL A 91 -20.70 5.60 -10.18
CA VAL A 91 -20.13 4.28 -10.50
C VAL A 91 -21.15 3.18 -10.19
N ASN A 92 -21.33 2.23 -11.08
CA ASN A 92 -22.22 1.09 -10.93
C ASN A 92 -21.45 -0.22 -10.71
N VAL A 93 -22.12 -1.19 -10.08
CA VAL A 93 -21.57 -2.55 -9.94
C VAL A 93 -21.43 -3.17 -11.34
N GLY A 94 -20.26 -3.76 -11.61
CA GLY A 94 -19.91 -4.31 -12.92
C GLY A 94 -19.07 -3.38 -13.79
N ASP A 95 -18.99 -2.08 -13.48
CA ASP A 95 -18.13 -1.14 -14.21
C ASP A 95 -16.65 -1.54 -14.10
N VAL A 96 -15.88 -1.27 -15.15
CA VAL A 96 -14.45 -1.57 -15.20
C VAL A 96 -13.64 -0.28 -15.17
N ILE A 97 -12.83 -0.12 -14.13
CA ILE A 97 -11.91 1.01 -13.97
C ILE A 97 -10.53 0.59 -14.48
N LYS A 98 -9.95 1.40 -15.38
CA LYS A 98 -8.65 1.21 -15.99
C LYS A 98 -7.69 2.32 -15.63
N ALA A 99 -6.42 2.20 -16.04
CA ALA A 99 -5.38 3.18 -15.81
C ALA A 99 -5.67 4.57 -16.42
N ASP A 100 -6.51 4.65 -17.46
CA ASP A 100 -6.93 5.88 -18.15
C ASP A 100 -7.66 6.91 -17.26
N THR A 101 -8.11 6.47 -16.08
CA THR A 101 -8.70 7.34 -15.06
C THR A 101 -7.70 8.33 -14.46
N PHE A 102 -6.40 8.02 -14.56
CA PHE A 102 -5.30 8.87 -14.08
C PHE A 102 -4.64 9.60 -15.25
N LYS A 103 -4.13 10.80 -14.97
CA LYS A 103 -3.44 11.64 -15.96
C LYS A 103 -1.98 11.87 -15.54
N GLU A 104 -1.15 12.16 -16.53
CA GLU A 104 0.22 12.60 -16.28
C GLU A 104 0.21 13.92 -15.48
N GLY A 105 1.05 14.00 -14.47
CA GLY A 105 1.11 15.12 -13.54
C GLY A 105 0.18 15.03 -12.33
N ASP A 106 -0.73 14.04 -12.29
CA ASP A 106 -1.56 13.83 -11.10
C ASP A 106 -0.70 13.46 -9.89
N LYS A 107 -1.16 13.85 -8.70
CA LYS A 107 -0.57 13.41 -7.44
C LYS A 107 -1.38 12.27 -6.84
N VAL A 108 -0.68 11.23 -6.43
CA VAL A 108 -1.29 10.01 -5.91
C VAL A 108 -0.67 9.58 -4.59
N ASP A 109 -1.49 8.99 -3.74
CA ASP A 109 -1.07 8.26 -2.55
C ASP A 109 -1.07 6.76 -2.84
N ILE A 110 0.04 6.10 -2.52
CA ILE A 110 0.18 4.67 -2.78
C ILE A 110 0.38 3.92 -1.48
N THR A 111 -0.60 3.06 -1.19
CA THR A 111 -0.60 2.19 -0.02
C THR A 111 -0.21 0.78 -0.42
N GLY A 112 0.67 0.17 0.33
CA GLY A 112 1.09 -1.22 0.12
C GLY A 112 1.63 -1.85 1.39
N ILE A 113 1.88 -3.15 1.33
CA ILE A 113 2.52 -3.88 2.43
C ILE A 113 4.03 -3.82 2.26
N SER A 114 4.73 -3.32 3.27
CA SER A 114 6.19 -3.18 3.26
C SER A 114 6.89 -4.54 3.21
N LYS A 115 8.17 -4.53 2.80
CA LYS A 115 8.99 -5.75 2.83
C LYS A 115 9.18 -6.24 4.26
N GLY A 116 9.05 -7.54 4.49
CA GLY A 116 9.34 -8.15 5.77
C GLY A 116 10.85 -8.21 6.06
N HIS A 117 11.20 -7.99 7.32
CA HIS A 117 12.58 -8.07 7.84
C HIS A 117 12.70 -9.08 8.99
N GLY A 118 11.60 -9.79 9.30
CA GLY A 118 11.55 -10.76 10.39
C GLY A 118 11.72 -10.12 11.76
N TYR A 119 12.26 -10.86 12.72
CA TYR A 119 12.57 -10.34 14.04
C TYR A 119 13.83 -9.47 14.00
N ALA A 120 13.71 -8.22 14.37
CA ALA A 120 14.79 -7.23 14.31
C ALA A 120 15.07 -6.61 15.68
N GLY A 121 16.35 -6.39 15.97
CA GLY A 121 16.78 -5.67 17.17
C GLY A 121 16.43 -4.18 17.12
N VAL A 122 16.47 -3.53 18.29
CA VAL A 122 16.07 -2.12 18.47
C VAL A 122 16.82 -1.14 17.59
N ILE A 123 18.09 -1.41 17.31
CA ILE A 123 18.93 -0.56 16.47
C ILE A 123 18.43 -0.58 15.02
N LYS A 124 18.15 -1.76 14.46
CA LYS A 124 17.62 -1.88 13.10
C LYS A 124 16.17 -1.38 13.01
N ARG A 125 15.35 -1.72 14.02
CA ARG A 125 13.92 -1.42 14.01
C ARG A 125 13.60 0.06 14.22
N PHE A 126 14.35 0.75 15.07
CA PHE A 126 14.07 2.12 15.49
C PHE A 126 15.24 3.09 15.27
N GLY A 127 16.34 2.66 14.66
CA GLY A 127 17.50 3.52 14.42
C GLY A 127 18.19 3.99 15.70
N GLN A 128 18.10 3.24 16.80
CA GLN A 128 18.75 3.62 18.05
C GLN A 128 20.28 3.54 17.92
N GLY A 129 20.99 4.40 18.68
CA GLY A 129 22.45 4.37 18.77
C GLY A 129 22.96 3.05 19.36
N ARG A 130 24.09 2.60 18.89
CA ARG A 130 24.80 1.46 19.48
C ARG A 130 25.85 1.97 20.49
N THR A 131 26.18 1.14 21.46
CA THR A 131 27.32 1.40 22.36
C THR A 131 28.64 1.29 21.63
N PRO A 132 29.68 2.04 22.03
CA PRO A 132 31.04 1.90 21.50
C PRO A 132 31.57 0.46 21.65
N THR A 133 32.43 0.05 20.74
CA THR A 133 33.06 -1.29 20.80
C THR A 133 34.31 -1.33 21.67
N SER A 134 34.81 -0.18 22.10
CA SER A 134 35.98 -0.01 22.95
C SER A 134 35.73 1.05 24.04
N HIS A 135 36.77 1.56 24.68
CA HIS A 135 36.69 2.55 25.76
C HIS A 135 35.91 2.06 27.00
N GLY A 136 36.14 0.81 27.42
CA GLY A 136 35.54 0.24 28.60
C GLY A 136 34.08 -0.24 28.46
N GLY A 137 33.52 -0.21 27.24
CA GLY A 137 32.14 -0.60 26.97
C GLY A 137 31.81 -2.10 27.15
N GLY A 138 32.80 -2.96 27.21
CA GLY A 138 32.61 -4.42 27.31
C GLY A 138 31.85 -5.03 26.12
N PRO A 139 31.35 -6.28 26.21
CA PRO A 139 30.70 -6.99 25.10
C PRO A 139 29.24 -6.60 24.87
N VAL A 140 28.86 -5.36 25.17
CA VAL A 140 27.47 -4.87 25.06
C VAL A 140 27.34 -3.92 23.86
N HIS A 141 27.12 -4.48 22.66
CA HIS A 141 27.19 -3.67 21.44
C HIS A 141 25.83 -3.26 20.85
N ARG A 142 24.83 -4.15 20.88
CA ARG A 142 23.54 -3.96 20.19
C ARG A 142 22.34 -4.23 21.09
N HIS A 143 22.48 -3.92 22.36
CA HIS A 143 21.43 -4.12 23.36
C HIS A 143 20.40 -2.99 23.39
N ALA A 144 19.23 -3.27 23.94
CA ALA A 144 18.14 -2.32 24.06
C ALA A 144 18.42 -1.18 25.08
N GLY A 145 19.43 -1.33 25.91
CA GLY A 145 19.75 -0.41 27.00
C GLY A 145 18.81 -0.55 28.19
N SER A 146 18.77 0.48 29.04
CA SER A 146 17.93 0.47 30.23
C SER A 146 16.46 0.28 29.91
N MET A 147 15.78 -0.53 30.73
CA MET A 147 14.33 -0.77 30.63
C MET A 147 13.50 0.22 31.41
N GLY A 148 14.12 1.02 32.27
CA GLY A 148 13.49 2.02 33.13
C GLY A 148 14.07 2.03 34.51
N SER A 149 13.41 2.74 35.41
CA SER A 149 13.77 2.82 36.86
C SER A 149 13.33 1.55 37.58
N SER A 150 13.95 1.29 38.75
CA SER A 150 13.72 0.08 39.54
C SER A 150 12.37 0.10 40.28
N THR A 151 12.36 0.63 41.51
CA THR A 151 11.23 0.52 42.45
C THR A 151 10.04 1.40 42.09
N ASP A 152 10.26 2.53 41.46
CA ASP A 152 9.20 3.45 40.98
C ASP A 152 9.46 3.79 39.50
N PRO A 153 8.61 3.35 38.59
CA PRO A 153 7.26 2.78 38.72
C PRO A 153 7.17 1.25 38.85
N SER A 154 8.25 0.52 39.05
CA SER A 154 8.32 -0.96 39.13
C SER A 154 7.78 -1.69 37.88
N ARG A 155 7.72 -1.02 36.76
CA ARG A 155 7.22 -1.57 35.46
C ARG A 155 7.92 -0.92 34.30
N ILE A 156 7.84 -1.59 33.14
CA ILE A 156 8.22 -1.01 31.85
C ILE A 156 7.02 -0.25 31.30
N PHE A 157 7.22 0.98 30.87
CA PHE A 157 6.14 1.78 30.30
C PHE A 157 5.67 1.21 28.94
N PRO A 158 4.35 1.34 28.64
CA PRO A 158 3.82 1.03 27.32
C PRO A 158 4.55 1.82 26.22
N GLY A 159 4.68 1.24 25.04
CA GLY A 159 5.36 1.89 23.91
C GLY A 159 6.88 1.91 23.99
N LYS A 160 7.52 1.29 25.00
CA LYS A 160 8.98 1.14 25.05
C LYS A 160 9.49 0.43 23.79
N LYS A 161 10.41 1.07 23.08
CA LYS A 161 11.00 0.54 21.84
C LYS A 161 11.88 -0.66 22.15
N GLN A 162 11.44 -1.83 21.71
CA GLN A 162 12.14 -3.10 21.89
C GLN A 162 12.27 -3.89 20.58
N ALA A 163 13.08 -4.94 20.60
CA ALA A 163 13.17 -5.89 19.51
C ALA A 163 11.80 -6.53 19.23
N GLY A 164 11.56 -6.90 17.98
CA GLY A 164 10.31 -7.52 17.55
C GLY A 164 10.20 -7.60 16.04
N HIS A 165 9.02 -7.97 15.56
CA HIS A 165 8.70 -8.04 14.14
C HIS A 165 8.89 -6.68 13.47
N MET A 166 9.54 -6.68 12.31
CA MET A 166 9.79 -5.48 11.50
C MET A 166 9.37 -5.74 10.06
N GLY A 167 8.61 -4.81 9.50
CA GLY A 167 8.06 -4.93 8.15
C GLY A 167 6.76 -5.74 8.10
N VAL A 168 6.26 -5.99 6.90
CA VAL A 168 4.91 -6.52 6.62
C VAL A 168 3.84 -5.60 7.20
N ASP A 169 4.16 -4.33 7.33
CA ASP A 169 3.25 -3.29 7.80
C ASP A 169 2.61 -2.61 6.59
N GLN A 170 1.34 -2.20 6.71
CA GLN A 170 0.71 -1.34 5.74
C GLN A 170 1.33 0.06 5.83
N VAL A 171 1.87 0.53 4.71
CA VAL A 171 2.54 1.84 4.61
C VAL A 171 1.96 2.59 3.43
N THR A 172 1.68 3.88 3.62
CA THR A 172 1.25 4.78 2.54
C THR A 172 2.36 5.79 2.27
N VAL A 173 2.79 5.87 1.02
CA VAL A 173 3.66 6.94 0.52
C VAL A 173 2.77 7.95 -0.17
N GLN A 174 2.83 9.18 0.31
CA GLN A 174 1.96 10.27 -0.12
C GLN A 174 2.60 11.16 -1.17
N ASN A 175 1.76 11.85 -1.96
CA ASN A 175 2.16 12.90 -2.90
C ASN A 175 3.16 12.45 -3.98
N LEU A 176 3.01 11.25 -4.52
CA LEU A 176 3.81 10.78 -5.64
C LEU A 176 3.27 11.36 -6.95
N ASP A 177 4.17 11.86 -7.82
CA ASP A 177 3.81 12.37 -9.13
C ASP A 177 3.63 11.20 -10.12
N VAL A 178 2.54 11.19 -10.88
CA VAL A 178 2.33 10.30 -12.01
C VAL A 178 3.11 10.87 -13.20
N VAL A 179 4.11 10.14 -13.67
CA VAL A 179 5.00 10.60 -14.75
C VAL A 179 4.48 10.19 -16.12
N LYS A 180 3.93 8.99 -16.22
CA LYS A 180 3.40 8.45 -17.48
C LYS A 180 2.25 7.49 -17.19
N VAL A 181 1.24 7.52 -18.05
CA VAL A 181 0.13 6.54 -18.06
C VAL A 181 0.08 5.88 -19.44
N ASP A 182 0.03 4.55 -19.44
CA ASP A 182 -0.13 3.75 -20.65
C ASP A 182 -1.44 2.95 -20.56
N PRO A 183 -2.51 3.43 -21.20
CA PRO A 183 -3.82 2.78 -21.16
C PRO A 183 -3.85 1.41 -21.85
N GLU A 184 -3.02 1.19 -22.90
CA GLU A 184 -3.01 -0.06 -23.65
C GLU A 184 -2.47 -1.22 -22.79
N LEU A 185 -1.40 -0.93 -22.03
CA LEU A 185 -0.78 -1.90 -21.14
C LEU A 185 -1.32 -1.85 -19.70
N ASN A 186 -2.30 -0.98 -19.44
CA ASN A 186 -2.81 -0.68 -18.09
C ASN A 186 -1.68 -0.38 -17.09
N MET A 187 -0.71 0.42 -17.49
CA MET A 187 0.43 0.77 -16.64
C MET A 187 0.39 2.23 -16.20
N ILE A 188 0.74 2.43 -14.94
CA ILE A 188 0.99 3.75 -14.34
C ILE A 188 2.44 3.79 -13.87
N VAL A 189 3.15 4.83 -14.29
CA VAL A 189 4.53 5.08 -13.91
C VAL A 189 4.57 6.23 -12.93
N VAL A 190 5.02 5.98 -11.70
CA VAL A 190 5.10 6.98 -10.64
C VAL A 190 6.53 7.30 -10.27
N ARG A 191 6.79 8.56 -9.94
CA ARG A 191 8.11 9.03 -9.53
C ARG A 191 8.45 8.52 -8.14
N GLY A 192 9.60 7.86 -7.99
CA GLY A 192 10.12 7.41 -6.72
C GLY A 192 9.77 5.96 -6.36
N ALA A 193 9.95 5.61 -5.09
CA ALA A 193 9.76 4.27 -4.57
C ALA A 193 8.37 4.11 -3.95
N ILE A 194 7.80 2.91 -4.10
CA ILE A 194 6.54 2.52 -3.47
C ILE A 194 6.74 1.33 -2.53
N PRO A 195 5.85 1.12 -1.54
CA PRO A 195 5.98 0.03 -0.58
C PRO A 195 5.96 -1.36 -1.24
N GLY A 196 6.59 -2.31 -0.60
CA GLY A 196 6.49 -3.73 -0.92
C GLY A 196 7.51 -4.27 -1.90
N PRO A 197 7.54 -5.60 -2.06
CA PRO A 197 8.36 -6.31 -3.03
C PRO A 197 7.79 -6.17 -4.45
N LYS A 198 8.59 -6.58 -5.44
CA LYS A 198 8.12 -6.82 -6.81
C LYS A 198 6.99 -7.86 -6.79
N GLY A 199 5.92 -7.63 -7.54
CA GLY A 199 4.71 -8.47 -7.54
C GLY A 199 3.73 -8.18 -6.38
N GLY A 200 4.06 -7.26 -5.46
CA GLY A 200 3.16 -6.86 -4.38
C GLY A 200 1.97 -6.05 -4.86
N ILE A 201 0.82 -6.23 -4.21
CA ILE A 201 -0.39 -5.45 -4.47
C ILE A 201 -0.25 -4.08 -3.83
N VAL A 202 -0.68 -3.06 -4.56
CA VAL A 202 -0.71 -1.67 -4.11
C VAL A 202 -2.07 -1.04 -4.41
N TYR A 203 -2.45 -0.11 -3.57
CA TYR A 203 -3.67 0.67 -3.70
C TYR A 203 -3.29 2.10 -4.04
N ILE A 204 -3.77 2.60 -5.17
CA ILE A 204 -3.49 3.93 -5.68
C ILE A 204 -4.74 4.78 -5.47
N LEU A 205 -4.59 5.93 -4.82
CA LEU A 205 -5.64 6.90 -4.58
C LEU A 205 -5.20 8.25 -5.14
N SER A 206 -5.98 8.84 -6.03
CA SER A 206 -5.74 10.20 -6.52
C SER A 206 -6.04 11.21 -5.43
N LEU A 207 -5.14 12.18 -5.24
CA LEU A 207 -5.35 13.33 -4.39
C LEU A 207 -5.97 14.45 -5.20
N ILE A 208 -7.12 14.92 -4.74
CA ILE A 208 -7.60 16.24 -5.17
C ILE A 208 -6.87 17.23 -4.28
N HIS A 209 -5.99 18.04 -4.89
CA HIS A 209 -5.49 19.22 -4.20
C HIS A 209 -6.64 20.22 -4.09
N ILE A 210 -7.05 20.47 -2.86
CA ILE A 210 -7.86 21.62 -2.52
C ILE A 210 -6.94 22.82 -2.45
#